data_de5ed835588993dc4d3066b0a7892f29
#
_entry.id   de5ed835588993dc4d3066b0a7892f29
#
_cell.length_a   1.000
_cell.length_b   1.000
_cell.length_c   1.000
_cell.angle_alpha   90.00
_cell.angle_beta   90.00
_cell.angle_gamma   90.00
#
_symmetry.space_group_name_H-M   'P 1'
#
loop_
_entity.id
_entity.type
_entity.pdbx_description
1 polymer ?
#
loop_
_entity_poly.entity_id
_entity_poly.type
_entity_poly.pdbx_seq_one_letter_code
_entity_poly.pdbx_strand_id
1 'polypeptide(L)'
;PQVNHVSVWNFFPDPDSTNIDQAQYVIERHKMSRTELRALKRRPYFRQSVIEEAIADGENYIKKYWEDDLTDYNQENYIDRFEVLEYWGMIDVEMLLEQNVDIPKELQDFEELQANIWVCNGKLLRAVLNPFKPAKIPYHAAPYELNPYSFFGVGLAENMDDTQTLMNGFMRMAVDN
;
A
#
# COMPACT_ATOMS: atom_id res chain seq x y z
N PRO A 1 14.55 12.30 8.43
CA PRO A 1 13.31 12.01 7.72
C PRO A 1 13.67 11.55 6.30
N GLN A 2 13.02 10.50 5.82
CA GLN A 2 13.20 9.98 4.46
C GLN A 2 11.83 9.93 3.81
N VAL A 3 11.76 10.36 2.55
CA VAL A 3 10.55 10.25 1.73
C VAL A 3 10.81 9.14 0.71
N ASN A 4 9.93 8.16 0.67
CA ASN A 4 9.99 7.06 -0.27
C ASN A 4 8.84 7.19 -1.27
N HIS A 5 9.10 6.83 -2.53
CA HIS A 5 8.07 6.73 -3.53
C HIS A 5 7.27 5.44 -3.32
N VAL A 6 5.95 5.55 -3.34
CA VAL A 6 5.02 4.42 -3.31
C VAL A 6 4.33 4.31 -4.66
N SER A 7 4.41 3.14 -5.27
CA SER A 7 3.71 2.87 -6.53
C SER A 7 2.20 2.85 -6.31
N VAL A 8 1.44 3.50 -7.20
CA VAL A 8 -0.03 3.50 -7.17
C VAL A 8 -0.62 2.09 -7.22
N TRP A 9 0.09 1.15 -7.85
CA TRP A 9 -0.31 -0.26 -7.94
C TRP A 9 -0.19 -1.05 -6.63
N ASN A 10 0.54 -0.50 -5.67
CA ASN A 10 0.77 -1.11 -4.37
C ASN A 10 0.12 -0.30 -3.23
N PHE A 11 -0.65 0.72 -3.57
CA PHE A 11 -1.29 1.62 -2.63
C PHE A 11 -2.82 1.50 -2.73
N PHE A 12 -3.45 1.11 -1.64
CA PHE A 12 -4.88 0.86 -1.55
C PHE A 12 -5.47 1.79 -0.49
N PRO A 13 -5.91 2.98 -0.88
CA PRO A 13 -6.60 3.90 0.03
C PRO A 13 -8.03 3.43 0.28
N ASP A 14 -8.65 4.00 1.29
CA ASP A 14 -10.07 3.87 1.56
C ASP A 14 -10.87 4.29 0.31
N PRO A 15 -11.71 3.40 -0.26
CA PRO A 15 -12.43 3.67 -1.50
C PRO A 15 -13.45 4.81 -1.39
N ASP A 16 -13.92 5.12 -0.19
CA ASP A 16 -14.88 6.19 0.05
C ASP A 16 -14.21 7.56 0.23
N SER A 17 -12.86 7.60 0.24
CA SER A 17 -12.09 8.83 0.38
C SER A 17 -11.69 9.43 -0.98
N THR A 18 -11.64 10.76 -1.08
CA THR A 18 -11.12 11.47 -2.25
C THR A 18 -9.72 12.06 -2.02
N ASN A 19 -9.25 12.04 -0.79
CA ASN A 19 -7.91 12.49 -0.41
C ASN A 19 -7.42 11.76 0.85
N ILE A 20 -6.12 11.88 1.12
CA ILE A 20 -5.47 11.15 2.22
C ILE A 20 -5.93 11.63 3.61
N ASP A 21 -6.31 12.89 3.76
CA ASP A 21 -6.76 13.43 5.04
C ASP A 21 -8.16 12.97 5.43
N GLN A 22 -8.97 12.51 4.45
CA GLN A 22 -10.31 11.96 4.65
C GLN A 22 -10.30 10.43 4.78
N ALA A 23 -9.22 9.77 4.35
CA ALA A 23 -9.13 8.33 4.37
C ALA A 23 -9.13 7.80 5.81
N GLN A 24 -10.03 6.86 6.11
CA GLN A 24 -10.06 6.17 7.40
C GLN A 24 -8.87 5.22 7.52
N TYR A 25 -8.44 4.65 6.41
CA TYR A 25 -7.27 3.77 6.34
C TYR A 25 -6.59 3.82 4.99
N VAL A 26 -5.36 3.35 4.96
CA VAL A 26 -4.63 2.98 3.75
C VAL A 26 -3.90 1.67 3.96
N ILE A 27 -3.74 0.92 2.89
CA ILE A 27 -2.94 -0.30 2.87
C ILE A 27 -1.85 -0.14 1.82
N GLU A 28 -0.60 -0.36 2.21
CA GLU A 28 0.52 -0.48 1.28
C GLU A 28 0.94 -1.95 1.17
N ARG A 29 1.12 -2.42 -0.05
CA ARG A 29 1.63 -3.75 -0.34
C ARG A 29 3.13 -3.70 -0.60
N HIS A 30 3.88 -4.42 0.20
CA HIS A 30 5.32 -4.60 0.04
C HIS A 30 5.62 -5.97 -0.56
N LYS A 31 6.49 -5.98 -1.57
CA LYS A 31 7.05 -7.20 -2.15
C LYS A 31 8.44 -7.41 -1.57
N MET A 32 8.57 -8.34 -0.62
CA MET A 32 9.78 -8.56 0.14
C MET A 32 10.43 -9.90 -0.18
N SER A 33 11.77 -9.90 -0.21
CA SER A 33 12.55 -11.15 -0.20
C SER A 33 12.57 -11.76 1.21
N ARG A 34 12.94 -13.04 1.29
CA ARG A 34 13.16 -13.73 2.57
C ARG A 34 14.18 -13.01 3.48
N THR A 35 15.21 -12.43 2.89
CA THR A 35 16.23 -11.69 3.63
C THR A 35 15.70 -10.38 4.20
N GLU A 36 14.90 -9.64 3.41
CA GLU A 36 14.26 -8.40 3.86
C GLU A 36 13.24 -8.68 4.96
N LEU A 37 12.44 -9.73 4.81
CA LEU A 37 11.47 -10.13 5.83
C LEU A 37 12.17 -10.51 7.15
N ARG A 38 13.30 -11.25 7.09
CA ARG A 38 14.13 -11.52 8.27
C ARG A 38 14.75 -10.28 8.88
N ALA A 39 15.10 -9.28 8.07
CA ALA A 39 15.66 -8.04 8.57
C ALA A 39 14.69 -7.25 9.45
N LEU A 40 13.37 -7.43 9.26
CA LEU A 40 12.35 -6.82 10.10
C LEU A 40 12.45 -7.24 11.57
N LYS A 41 13.03 -8.41 11.88
CA LYS A 41 13.27 -8.85 13.25
C LYS A 41 14.15 -7.90 14.07
N ARG A 42 14.98 -7.11 13.39
CA ARG A 42 15.86 -6.13 14.05
C ARG A 42 15.16 -4.82 14.35
N ARG A 43 13.97 -4.64 13.81
CA ARG A 43 13.16 -3.43 14.05
C ARG A 43 12.34 -3.60 15.32
N PRO A 44 12.10 -2.52 16.09
CA PRO A 44 11.29 -2.57 17.29
C PRO A 44 9.85 -2.94 16.96
N TYR A 45 9.20 -3.61 17.91
CA TYR A 45 7.78 -4.00 17.87
C TYR A 45 7.42 -5.08 16.83
N PHE A 46 8.39 -5.64 16.08
CA PHE A 46 8.14 -6.79 15.22
C PHE A 46 8.24 -8.10 16.03
N ARG A 47 7.29 -9.01 15.82
CA ARG A 47 7.19 -10.31 16.48
C ARG A 47 8.13 -11.32 15.81
N GLN A 48 9.29 -11.56 16.40
CA GLN A 48 10.34 -12.39 15.78
C GLN A 48 9.90 -13.82 15.50
N SER A 49 9.15 -14.46 16.42
CA SER A 49 8.64 -15.83 16.24
C SER A 49 7.65 -15.90 15.06
N VAL A 50 6.76 -14.92 14.96
CA VAL A 50 5.74 -14.88 13.91
C VAL A 50 6.36 -14.65 12.52
N ILE A 51 7.44 -13.87 12.44
CA ILE A 51 8.19 -13.69 11.18
C ILE A 51 8.79 -15.04 10.72
N GLU A 52 9.38 -15.86 11.64
CA GLU A 52 9.89 -17.18 11.25
C GLU A 52 8.78 -18.13 10.82
N GLU A 53 7.64 -18.09 11.49
CA GLU A 53 6.47 -18.87 11.08
C GLU A 53 5.96 -18.44 9.70
N ALA A 54 5.87 -17.13 9.45
CA ALA A 54 5.45 -16.62 8.13
C ALA A 54 6.43 -17.04 7.01
N ILE A 55 7.73 -17.10 7.32
CA ILE A 55 8.75 -17.58 6.38
C ILE A 55 8.64 -19.10 6.18
N ALA A 56 8.30 -19.85 7.23
CA ALA A 56 8.13 -21.30 7.15
C ALA A 56 6.90 -21.71 6.32
N ASP A 57 5.85 -20.89 6.33
CA ASP A 57 4.65 -21.11 5.50
C ASP A 57 4.92 -20.97 3.99
N GLY A 58 6.07 -20.39 3.62
CA GLY A 58 6.48 -20.21 2.24
C GLY A 58 6.08 -18.88 1.62
N GLU A 59 6.54 -18.67 0.41
CA GLU A 59 6.31 -17.48 -0.39
C GLU A 59 4.85 -17.44 -0.86
N ASN A 60 4.20 -16.28 -0.74
CA ASN A 60 2.79 -16.09 -1.05
C ASN A 60 2.53 -15.02 -2.12
N TYR A 61 3.59 -14.40 -2.65
CA TYR A 61 3.44 -13.36 -3.65
C TYR A 61 3.06 -13.97 -5.02
N ILE A 62 1.94 -13.53 -5.54
CA ILE A 62 1.48 -13.87 -6.88
C ILE A 62 1.74 -12.67 -7.78
N LYS A 63 2.53 -12.87 -8.84
CA LYS A 63 2.80 -11.84 -9.86
C LYS A 63 1.49 -11.34 -10.45
N LYS A 64 1.36 -10.04 -10.58
CA LYS A 64 0.17 -9.40 -11.15
C LYS A 64 0.37 -9.18 -12.65
N TYR A 65 -0.72 -9.25 -13.44
CA TYR A 65 -0.67 -9.11 -14.90
C TYR A 65 -0.01 -7.80 -15.38
N TRP A 66 -0.22 -6.70 -14.66
CA TRP A 66 0.34 -5.39 -14.98
C TRP A 66 1.86 -5.27 -14.70
N GLU A 67 2.44 -6.20 -13.96
CA GLU A 67 3.90 -6.22 -13.72
C GLU A 67 4.66 -6.64 -15.00
N ASP A 68 4.05 -7.43 -15.85
CA ASP A 68 4.63 -7.81 -17.14
C ASP A 68 4.63 -6.63 -18.11
N ASP A 69 3.58 -5.81 -18.08
CA ASP A 69 3.45 -4.63 -18.94
C ASP A 69 4.41 -3.50 -18.56
N LEU A 70 4.77 -3.41 -17.27
CA LEU A 70 5.71 -2.39 -16.77
C LEU A 70 7.18 -2.77 -16.91
N THR A 71 7.48 -4.05 -17.06
CA THR A 71 8.83 -4.54 -17.25
C THR A 71 8.96 -5.10 -18.65
N ASP A 72 9.76 -4.46 -19.54
CA ASP A 72 10.10 -4.95 -20.89
C ASP A 72 10.80 -6.34 -20.88
N TYR A 73 10.85 -6.98 -19.75
CA TYR A 73 11.48 -8.28 -19.54
C TYR A 73 10.44 -9.30 -19.14
N ASN A 74 10.13 -10.23 -20.04
CA ASN A 74 9.60 -11.54 -19.71
C ASN A 74 10.57 -12.33 -18.82
N GLN A 75 10.79 -11.86 -17.62
CA GLN A 75 11.55 -12.62 -16.64
C GLN A 75 10.63 -13.68 -16.05
N GLU A 76 10.74 -14.89 -16.61
CA GLU A 76 10.28 -16.12 -15.96
C GLU A 76 11.01 -16.42 -14.63
N ASN A 77 11.92 -15.55 -14.23
CA ASN A 77 12.61 -15.67 -12.96
C ASN A 77 11.64 -15.33 -11.83
N TYR A 78 10.92 -16.35 -11.39
CA TYR A 78 10.23 -16.39 -10.12
C TYR A 78 11.25 -16.17 -9.02
N ILE A 79 11.40 -14.95 -8.60
CA ILE A 79 12.07 -14.66 -7.36
C ILE A 79 11.02 -14.89 -6.30
N ASP A 80 11.22 -15.92 -5.48
CA ASP A 80 10.39 -16.21 -4.31
C ASP A 80 10.23 -14.95 -3.47
N ARG A 81 9.00 -14.46 -3.37
CA ARG A 81 8.66 -13.20 -2.70
C ARG A 81 7.51 -13.40 -1.73
N PHE A 82 7.54 -12.59 -0.70
CA PHE A 82 6.47 -12.49 0.28
C PHE A 82 5.64 -11.22 0.02
N GLU A 83 4.34 -11.38 0.01
CA GLU A 83 3.40 -10.25 0.06
C GLU A 83 3.22 -9.85 1.51
N VAL A 84 3.65 -8.64 1.84
CA VAL A 84 3.47 -8.05 3.17
C VAL A 84 2.58 -6.84 3.04
N LEU A 85 1.52 -6.82 3.82
CA LEU A 85 0.57 -5.71 3.85
C LEU A 85 0.85 -4.84 5.06
N GLU A 86 1.04 -3.54 4.82
CA GLU A 86 1.15 -2.52 5.85
C GLU A 86 -0.13 -1.69 5.87
N TYR A 87 -0.82 -1.73 6.98
CA TYR A 87 -2.05 -0.98 7.24
C TYR A 87 -1.76 0.23 8.13
N TRP A 88 -2.34 1.36 7.76
CA TRP A 88 -2.42 2.55 8.59
C TRP A 88 -3.86 3.02 8.63
N GLY A 89 -4.44 3.15 9.82
CA GLY A 89 -5.83 3.61 9.95
C GLY A 89 -6.41 3.38 11.31
N MET A 90 -7.73 3.61 11.38
CA MET A 90 -8.53 3.42 12.59
C MET A 90 -8.78 1.94 12.82
N ILE A 91 -8.64 1.50 14.05
CA ILE A 91 -8.90 0.12 14.50
C ILE A 91 -9.50 0.15 15.89
N ASP A 92 -10.44 -0.75 16.13
CA ASP A 92 -11.08 -0.94 17.42
C ASP A 92 -10.05 -1.23 18.52
N VAL A 93 -10.20 -0.55 19.64
CA VAL A 93 -9.32 -0.70 20.81
C VAL A 93 -9.36 -2.12 21.35
N GLU A 94 -10.52 -2.76 21.34
CA GLU A 94 -10.68 -4.16 21.78
C GLU A 94 -9.80 -5.11 20.96
N MET A 95 -9.79 -4.96 19.62
CA MET A 95 -8.95 -5.76 18.73
C MET A 95 -7.44 -5.56 19.00
N LEU A 96 -7.04 -4.33 19.29
CA LEU A 96 -5.65 -4.02 19.63
C LEU A 96 -5.23 -4.64 20.96
N LEU A 97 -6.13 -4.63 21.97
CA LEU A 97 -5.88 -5.26 23.27
C LEU A 97 -5.79 -6.78 23.16
N GLU A 98 -6.64 -7.43 22.38
CA GLU A 98 -6.53 -8.87 22.07
C GLU A 98 -5.19 -9.25 21.49
N GLN A 99 -4.60 -8.36 20.71
CA GLN A 99 -3.28 -8.55 20.12
C GLN A 99 -2.12 -8.13 21.04
N ASN A 100 -2.37 -7.84 22.32
CA ASN A 100 -1.41 -7.39 23.32
C ASN A 100 -0.64 -6.13 22.89
N VAL A 101 -1.30 -5.20 22.24
CA VAL A 101 -0.73 -3.88 21.95
C VAL A 101 -0.73 -3.06 23.24
N ASP A 102 0.40 -2.44 23.55
CA ASP A 102 0.51 -1.56 24.73
C ASP A 102 -0.22 -0.23 24.46
N ILE A 103 -1.41 -0.11 25.08
CA ILE A 103 -2.26 1.07 24.96
C ILE A 103 -2.27 1.80 26.30
N PRO A 104 -1.88 3.09 26.33
CA PRO A 104 -2.00 3.93 27.52
C PRO A 104 -3.42 3.92 28.07
N LYS A 105 -3.57 3.86 29.39
CA LYS A 105 -4.90 3.78 30.05
C LYS A 105 -5.84 4.91 29.66
N GLU A 106 -5.30 6.09 29.39
CA GLU A 106 -6.06 7.27 28.95
C GLU A 106 -6.71 7.10 27.57
N LEU A 107 -6.17 6.19 26.74
CA LEU A 107 -6.66 5.92 25.40
C LEU A 107 -7.54 4.67 25.30
N GLN A 108 -7.65 3.89 26.37
CA GLN A 108 -8.45 2.66 26.38
C GLN A 108 -9.97 2.91 26.40
N ASP A 109 -10.39 4.13 26.78
CA ASP A 109 -11.79 4.54 26.78
C ASP A 109 -12.31 4.97 25.39
N PHE A 110 -11.42 5.07 24.40
CA PHE A 110 -11.82 5.35 23.02
C PHE A 110 -12.30 4.06 22.33
N GLU A 111 -13.25 4.20 21.41
CA GLU A 111 -13.74 3.08 20.60
C GLU A 111 -12.69 2.64 19.58
N GLU A 112 -12.05 3.60 18.91
CA GLU A 112 -11.06 3.37 17.86
C GLU A 112 -9.81 4.21 18.06
N LEU A 113 -8.67 3.66 17.65
CA LEU A 113 -7.39 4.35 17.66
C LEU A 113 -6.65 4.14 16.33
N GLN A 114 -5.88 5.15 15.92
CA GLN A 114 -5.00 4.99 14.77
C GLN A 114 -3.82 4.07 15.10
N ALA A 115 -3.65 3.06 14.27
CA ALA A 115 -2.61 2.06 14.43
C ALA A 115 -1.87 1.79 13.10
N ASN A 116 -0.66 1.22 13.24
CA ASN A 116 0.10 0.64 12.16
C ASN A 116 0.19 -0.86 12.35
N ILE A 117 -0.27 -1.61 11.35
CA ILE A 117 -0.30 -3.07 11.38
C ILE A 117 0.42 -3.64 10.17
N TRP A 118 1.23 -4.67 10.40
CA TRP A 118 1.93 -5.42 9.36
C TRP A 118 1.51 -6.87 9.38
N VAL A 119 1.09 -7.38 8.22
CA VAL A 119 0.58 -8.75 8.07
C VAL A 119 1.30 -9.45 6.92
N CYS A 120 1.66 -10.71 7.10
CA CYS A 120 2.19 -11.59 6.07
C CYS A 120 1.64 -13.00 6.27
N ASN A 121 1.18 -13.67 5.22
CA ASN A 121 0.59 -15.01 5.30
C ASN A 121 -0.56 -15.12 6.33
N GLY A 122 -1.38 -14.06 6.47
CA GLY A 122 -2.43 -14.02 7.48
C GLY A 122 -1.93 -13.90 8.93
N LYS A 123 -0.62 -13.72 9.14
CA LYS A 123 0.00 -13.59 10.45
C LYS A 123 0.36 -12.15 10.77
N LEU A 124 0.08 -11.73 11.99
CA LEU A 124 0.34 -10.39 12.48
C LEU A 124 1.80 -10.21 12.87
N LEU A 125 2.60 -9.60 12.01
CA LEU A 125 4.02 -9.35 12.23
C LEU A 125 4.28 -8.22 13.21
N ARG A 126 3.44 -7.17 13.16
CA ARG A 126 3.55 -5.97 13.99
C ARG A 126 2.17 -5.35 14.18
N ALA A 127 1.90 -4.85 15.39
CA ALA A 127 0.78 -3.96 15.69
C ALA A 127 1.25 -2.93 16.70
N VAL A 128 1.11 -1.65 16.38
CA VAL A 128 1.50 -0.53 17.25
C VAL A 128 0.57 0.66 17.02
N LEU A 129 0.39 1.48 18.03
CA LEU A 129 -0.28 2.75 17.88
C LEU A 129 0.50 3.69 16.97
N ASN A 130 -0.22 4.57 16.29
CA ASN A 130 0.41 5.60 15.45
C ASN A 130 1.31 6.50 16.30
N PRO A 131 2.63 6.57 16.02
CA PRO A 131 3.56 7.35 16.81
C PRO A 131 3.52 8.86 16.53
N PHE A 132 2.82 9.29 15.47
CA PHE A 132 2.77 10.69 15.07
C PHE A 132 1.81 11.50 15.95
N LYS A 133 2.15 12.75 16.19
CA LYS A 133 1.32 13.72 16.94
C LYS A 133 1.21 15.03 16.16
N PRO A 134 0.03 15.39 15.64
CA PRO A 134 -1.23 14.62 15.70
C PRO A 134 -1.15 13.30 14.93
N ALA A 135 -1.95 12.33 15.35
CA ALA A 135 -2.04 11.05 14.65
C ALA A 135 -2.55 11.28 13.22
N LYS A 136 -1.70 11.01 12.24
CA LYS A 136 -2.01 11.14 10.81
C LYS A 136 -1.44 9.97 10.05
N ILE A 137 -2.10 9.61 8.97
CA ILE A 137 -1.60 8.63 8.01
C ILE A 137 -0.35 9.22 7.33
N PRO A 138 0.83 8.55 7.38
CA PRO A 138 2.11 9.12 6.95
C PRO A 138 2.33 9.08 5.43
N TYR A 139 1.29 9.28 4.65
CA TYR A 139 1.34 9.31 3.19
C TYR A 139 0.92 10.68 2.67
N HIS A 140 1.48 11.05 1.53
CA HIS A 140 1.13 12.25 0.79
C HIS A 140 0.80 11.88 -0.64
N ALA A 141 -0.41 12.21 -1.07
CA ALA A 141 -0.87 12.03 -2.45
C ALA A 141 -0.86 13.36 -3.18
N ALA A 142 -0.32 13.38 -4.39
CA ALA A 142 -0.31 14.55 -5.27
C ALA A 142 -0.80 14.11 -6.67
N PRO A 143 -2.10 14.18 -6.96
CA PRO A 143 -2.63 13.87 -8.27
C PRO A 143 -2.20 14.93 -9.30
N TYR A 144 -2.07 14.54 -10.56
CA TYR A 144 -1.78 15.48 -11.66
C TYR A 144 -2.96 16.42 -11.87
N GLU A 145 -4.16 15.87 -11.98
CA GLU A 145 -5.43 16.60 -12.00
C GLU A 145 -6.38 15.98 -10.99
N LEU A 146 -7.05 16.81 -10.18
CA LEU A 146 -7.96 16.34 -9.15
C LEU A 146 -9.22 15.75 -9.77
N ASN A 147 -9.55 14.53 -9.35
CA ASN A 147 -10.86 13.95 -9.58
C ASN A 147 -11.70 14.14 -8.30
N PRO A 148 -12.81 14.91 -8.33
CA PRO A 148 -13.61 15.16 -7.13
C PRO A 148 -14.36 13.92 -6.62
N TYR A 149 -14.40 12.85 -7.39
CA TYR A 149 -15.16 11.63 -7.09
C TYR A 149 -14.29 10.40 -6.80
N SER A 150 -12.97 10.55 -6.88
CA SER A 150 -12.05 9.42 -6.69
C SER A 150 -10.76 9.89 -6.02
N PHE A 151 -10.16 9.00 -5.23
CA PHE A 151 -8.84 9.23 -4.64
C PHE A 151 -7.76 9.43 -5.72
N PHE A 152 -7.80 8.62 -6.76
CA PHE A 152 -6.87 8.73 -7.87
C PHE A 152 -7.34 9.80 -8.85
N GLY A 153 -6.43 10.72 -9.15
CA GLY A 153 -6.67 11.79 -10.10
C GLY A 153 -6.62 11.32 -11.56
N VAL A 154 -6.88 12.25 -12.46
CA VAL A 154 -6.80 12.04 -13.91
C VAL A 154 -5.35 12.24 -14.36
N GLY A 155 -4.81 11.32 -15.14
CA GLY A 155 -3.46 11.39 -15.67
C GLY A 155 -3.36 12.20 -16.97
N LEU A 156 -2.15 12.71 -17.28
CA LEU A 156 -1.90 13.42 -18.54
C LEU A 156 -2.24 12.58 -19.77
N ALA A 157 -1.89 11.29 -19.74
CA ALA A 157 -2.17 10.37 -20.84
C ALA A 157 -3.67 10.21 -21.10
N GLU A 158 -4.47 10.12 -20.04
CA GLU A 158 -5.93 10.04 -20.12
C GLU A 158 -6.54 11.31 -20.73
N ASN A 159 -6.07 12.49 -20.32
CA ASN A 159 -6.52 13.77 -20.86
C ASN A 159 -6.14 13.97 -22.34
N MET A 160 -5.08 13.31 -22.80
CA MET A 160 -4.61 13.45 -24.18
C MET A 160 -5.15 12.37 -25.13
N ASP A 161 -5.78 11.32 -24.65
CA ASP A 161 -6.16 10.14 -25.43
C ASP A 161 -7.11 10.50 -26.58
N ASP A 162 -8.15 11.27 -26.31
CA ASP A 162 -9.10 11.72 -27.34
C ASP A 162 -8.43 12.57 -28.42
N THR A 163 -7.54 13.47 -28.02
CA THR A 163 -6.77 14.33 -28.94
C THR A 163 -5.84 13.50 -29.81
N GLN A 164 -5.15 12.54 -29.22
CA GLN A 164 -4.24 11.64 -29.94
C GLN A 164 -5.00 10.75 -30.92
N THR A 165 -6.15 10.23 -30.53
CA THR A 165 -7.02 9.43 -31.38
C THR A 165 -7.49 10.24 -32.58
N LEU A 166 -7.90 11.51 -32.38
CA LEU A 166 -8.29 12.41 -33.45
C LEU A 166 -7.16 12.71 -34.41
N MET A 167 -5.95 13.04 -33.87
CA MET A 167 -4.75 13.27 -34.70
C MET A 167 -4.38 12.06 -35.53
N ASN A 168 -4.42 10.86 -34.95
CA ASN A 168 -4.14 9.62 -35.68
C ASN A 168 -5.16 9.39 -36.81
N GLY A 169 -6.44 9.75 -36.61
CA GLY A 169 -7.46 9.72 -37.65
C GLY A 169 -7.16 10.65 -38.81
N PHE A 170 -6.77 11.89 -38.53
CA PHE A 170 -6.39 12.86 -39.57
C PHE A 170 -5.14 12.43 -40.34
N MET A 171 -4.13 11.89 -39.64
CA MET A 171 -2.91 11.39 -40.30
C MET A 171 -3.22 10.24 -41.26
N ARG A 172 -4.06 9.29 -40.85
CA ARG A 172 -4.49 8.18 -41.73
C ARG A 172 -5.21 8.71 -42.97
N MET A 173 -6.17 9.64 -42.82
CA MET A 173 -6.87 10.24 -43.95
C MET A 173 -5.92 10.99 -44.89
N ALA A 174 -4.87 11.63 -44.37
CA ALA A 174 -3.86 12.34 -45.18
C ALA A 174 -2.94 11.38 -45.95
N VAL A 175 -2.71 10.18 -45.43
CA VAL A 175 -1.87 9.16 -46.08
C VAL A 175 -2.66 8.38 -47.15
N ASP A 176 -3.96 8.18 -46.92
CA ASP A 176 -4.83 7.42 -47.81
C ASP A 176 -5.38 8.22 -49.00
N ASN A 177 -5.14 9.55 -49.05
CA ASN A 177 -5.44 10.44 -50.16
C ASN A 177 -4.23 10.69 -51.04
#